data_bad4ff911cd094321653fe17750a669f
#
_entry.id   bad4ff911cd094321653fe17750a669f
#
_cell.length_a   1.000
_cell.length_b   1.000
_cell.length_c   1.000
_cell.angle_alpha   90.00
_cell.angle_beta   90.00
_cell.angle_gamma   90.00
#
_symmetry.space_group_name_H-M   'P 1'
#
loop_
_entity.id
_entity.type
_entity.pdbx_description
1 polymer ?
#
loop_
_entity_poly.entity_id
_entity_poly.type
_entity_poly.pdbx_seq_one_letter_code
_entity_poly.pdbx_strand_id
1 'polypeptide(L)'
;MIKKILLMFFSLLAVTTIGLGAYGLTILNQSTNSLSKTYKGIGDENNVIAENKPMTILLMGVDTGSGSREDQWVGNSDTMILVTVNPQTRETTIMSLERDILTNITQDGETVQAKLNAAYAQGGAELAIETIQDLMNIHIDRYAMINMKGLVQLVDKVGGITVNNPFDFDISIEENEPEYTAKIPPGRQEIDGEQALVYSRMRYQDPEGDYGRQKRQREVIEKIIKKVLTLDGLSNYQGIIEAVSDNMQTNISLDTNSLMQLMGYRDALKNIRMEQLKGEDATLADGGSYQIVTSEHLLKMQNILRKSLGLSPLSTLKTSAVLLDGDEAGGTVPSESGETPVEPSQGTGGGYYDPSYVPETTVSSEAITQYQPTVTPSTDTTVAGAGGN
;
A
#
# COMPACT_ATOMS: atom_id res chain seq x y z
N MET A 1 24.75 -58.97 -20.88
CA MET A 1 24.12 -58.36 -19.68
C MET A 1 24.42 -56.86 -19.52
N ILE A 2 25.69 -56.45 -19.55
CA ILE A 2 26.12 -55.04 -19.33
C ILE A 2 25.40 -54.03 -20.26
N LYS A 3 25.26 -54.33 -21.57
CA LYS A 3 24.55 -53.44 -22.53
C LYS A 3 23.09 -53.22 -22.16
N LYS A 4 22.37 -54.22 -21.61
CA LYS A 4 20.97 -54.08 -21.18
C LYS A 4 20.86 -53.26 -19.91
N ILE A 5 21.81 -53.37 -18.98
CA ILE A 5 21.88 -52.59 -17.72
C ILE A 5 22.18 -51.12 -18.07
N LEU A 6 23.12 -50.88 -18.98
CA LEU A 6 23.46 -49.51 -19.43
C LEU A 6 22.24 -48.86 -20.15
N LEU A 7 21.52 -49.61 -20.99
CA LEU A 7 20.36 -49.09 -21.67
C LEU A 7 19.20 -48.78 -20.70
N MET A 8 19.00 -49.60 -19.66
CA MET A 8 18.06 -49.31 -18.56
C MET A 8 18.44 -48.07 -17.78
N PHE A 9 19.75 -47.90 -17.48
CA PHE A 9 20.24 -46.74 -16.77
C PHE A 9 20.06 -45.44 -17.58
N PHE A 10 20.36 -45.45 -18.87
CA PHE A 10 20.13 -44.31 -19.76
C PHE A 10 18.64 -44.00 -19.96
N SER A 11 17.75 -45.02 -20.03
CA SER A 11 16.31 -44.79 -20.11
C SER A 11 15.77 -44.21 -18.82
N LEU A 12 16.22 -44.66 -17.64
CA LEU A 12 15.83 -44.08 -16.36
C LEU A 12 16.33 -42.64 -16.24
N LEU A 13 17.56 -42.34 -16.63
CA LEU A 13 18.11 -40.98 -16.64
C LEU A 13 17.33 -40.05 -17.60
N ALA A 14 16.94 -40.54 -18.79
CA ALA A 14 16.12 -39.79 -19.73
C ALA A 14 14.71 -39.50 -19.17
N VAL A 15 14.06 -40.48 -18.55
CA VAL A 15 12.74 -40.28 -17.93
C VAL A 15 12.82 -39.29 -16.76
N THR A 16 13.87 -39.38 -15.94
CA THR A 16 14.06 -38.41 -14.82
C THR A 16 14.35 -37.00 -15.33
N THR A 17 15.17 -36.83 -16.38
CA THR A 17 15.44 -35.52 -16.96
C THR A 17 14.22 -34.92 -17.66
N ILE A 18 13.40 -35.73 -18.34
CA ILE A 18 12.13 -35.30 -18.95
C ILE A 18 11.13 -34.95 -17.85
N GLY A 19 11.03 -35.77 -16.79
CA GLY A 19 10.16 -35.50 -15.66
C GLY A 19 10.52 -34.21 -14.91
N LEU A 20 11.81 -33.98 -14.66
CA LEU A 20 12.32 -32.75 -14.06
C LEU A 20 12.12 -31.54 -14.98
N GLY A 21 12.31 -31.71 -16.29
CA GLY A 21 12.06 -30.65 -17.28
C GLY A 21 10.59 -30.30 -17.39
N ALA A 22 9.69 -31.29 -17.43
CA ALA A 22 8.23 -31.07 -17.44
C ALA A 22 7.74 -30.45 -16.13
N TYR A 23 8.26 -30.87 -14.99
CA TYR A 23 7.96 -30.28 -13.68
C TYR A 23 8.48 -28.84 -13.60
N GLY A 24 9.69 -28.58 -14.08
CA GLY A 24 10.25 -27.22 -14.16
C GLY A 24 9.42 -26.31 -15.07
N LEU A 25 8.96 -26.79 -16.23
CA LEU A 25 8.09 -26.03 -17.13
C LEU A 25 6.69 -25.78 -16.52
N THR A 26 6.17 -26.71 -15.72
CA THR A 26 4.88 -26.51 -15.04
C THR A 26 4.99 -25.45 -13.96
N ILE A 27 6.08 -25.44 -13.20
CA ILE A 27 6.36 -24.40 -12.19
C ILE A 27 6.53 -23.05 -12.88
N LEU A 28 7.30 -22.97 -13.96
CA LEU A 28 7.50 -21.74 -14.72
C LEU A 28 6.18 -21.21 -15.30
N ASN A 29 5.32 -22.05 -15.85
CA ASN A 29 4.01 -21.62 -16.38
C ASN A 29 3.03 -21.18 -15.30
N GLN A 30 3.01 -21.82 -14.13
CA GLN A 30 2.18 -21.37 -13.01
C GLN A 30 2.68 -20.03 -12.45
N SER A 31 3.98 -19.88 -12.28
CA SER A 31 4.59 -18.62 -11.81
C SER A 31 4.28 -17.46 -12.78
N THR A 32 4.40 -17.66 -14.10
CA THR A 32 4.13 -16.58 -15.07
C THR A 32 2.67 -16.14 -15.07
N ASN A 33 1.72 -17.05 -14.84
CA ASN A 33 0.28 -16.70 -14.77
C ASN A 33 -0.05 -15.90 -13.49
N SER A 34 0.51 -16.27 -12.35
CA SER A 34 0.32 -15.54 -11.09
C SER A 34 1.00 -14.16 -11.12
N LEU A 35 2.20 -14.10 -11.70
CA LEU A 35 2.98 -12.87 -11.88
C LEU A 35 2.26 -11.87 -12.80
N SER A 36 1.63 -12.35 -13.88
CA SER A 36 0.90 -11.47 -14.81
C SER A 36 -0.36 -10.86 -14.20
N LYS A 37 -1.01 -11.51 -13.24
CA LYS A 37 -2.18 -10.97 -12.54
C LYS A 37 -1.83 -9.85 -11.58
N THR A 38 -0.67 -9.92 -10.95
CA THR A 38 -0.20 -8.96 -9.96
C THR A 38 0.35 -7.70 -10.62
N TYR A 39 0.92 -7.84 -11.82
CA TYR A 39 1.54 -6.73 -12.53
C TYR A 39 0.49 -5.78 -13.12
N LYS A 40 0.57 -4.49 -12.71
CA LYS A 40 -0.20 -3.39 -13.29
C LYS A 40 0.72 -2.20 -13.49
N GLY A 41 1.16 -1.97 -14.73
CA GLY A 41 1.98 -0.82 -15.11
C GLY A 41 1.21 0.48 -14.95
N ILE A 42 1.93 1.55 -14.63
CA ILE A 42 1.42 2.92 -14.59
C ILE A 42 2.32 3.74 -15.51
N GLY A 43 1.73 4.44 -16.49
CA GLY A 43 2.45 5.27 -17.46
C GLY A 43 3.39 4.49 -18.37
N ASP A 44 4.31 5.22 -19.03
CA ASP A 44 5.34 4.68 -19.95
C ASP A 44 6.61 4.19 -19.21
N GLU A 45 6.46 3.41 -18.17
CA GLU A 45 7.58 3.03 -17.33
C GLU A 45 8.55 2.03 -17.98
N ASN A 46 9.84 2.37 -17.92
CA ASN A 46 10.91 1.40 -18.10
C ASN A 46 10.94 0.46 -16.89
N ASN A 47 10.43 -0.76 -17.06
CA ASN A 47 10.29 -1.77 -16.01
C ASN A 47 11.61 -2.33 -15.45
N VAL A 48 12.74 -1.82 -15.90
CA VAL A 48 14.06 -2.28 -15.48
C VAL A 48 14.41 -1.71 -14.12
N ILE A 49 14.57 -2.57 -13.12
CA ILE A 49 15.15 -2.18 -11.84
C ILE A 49 16.62 -1.86 -12.08
N ALA A 50 17.00 -0.60 -11.88
CA ALA A 50 18.38 -0.19 -12.09
C ALA A 50 19.25 -0.73 -10.95
N GLU A 51 20.17 -1.63 -11.27
CA GLU A 51 21.10 -2.20 -10.29
C GLU A 51 21.86 -1.12 -9.53
N ASN A 52 21.91 -1.27 -8.20
CA ASN A 52 22.68 -0.41 -7.29
C ASN A 52 22.29 1.08 -7.26
N LYS A 53 21.11 1.47 -7.74
CA LYS A 53 20.60 2.84 -7.60
C LYS A 53 19.61 2.93 -6.44
N PRO A 54 19.55 4.07 -5.72
CA PRO A 54 18.47 4.30 -4.80
C PRO A 54 17.11 4.20 -5.51
N MET A 55 16.11 3.68 -4.81
CA MET A 55 14.77 3.46 -5.35
C MET A 55 13.72 3.89 -4.33
N THR A 56 12.65 4.49 -4.82
CA THR A 56 11.46 4.86 -4.04
C THR A 56 10.31 3.94 -4.38
N ILE A 57 9.69 3.36 -3.35
CA ILE A 57 8.54 2.48 -3.49
C ILE A 57 7.39 3.07 -2.66
N LEU A 58 6.21 3.22 -3.26
CA LEU A 58 4.98 3.52 -2.52
C LEU A 58 4.27 2.22 -2.15
N LEU A 59 4.12 1.98 -0.86
CA LEU A 59 3.29 0.89 -0.34
C LEU A 59 1.92 1.45 0.03
N MET A 60 0.87 0.82 -0.49
CA MET A 60 -0.52 1.20 -0.19
C MET A 60 -1.30 0.02 0.38
N GLY A 61 -2.03 0.27 1.44
CA GLY A 61 -3.02 -0.66 1.98
C GLY A 61 -4.42 -0.18 1.65
N VAL A 62 -5.19 -1.00 0.91
CA VAL A 62 -6.57 -0.68 0.54
C VAL A 62 -7.51 -1.40 1.48
N ASP A 63 -8.48 -0.65 2.00
CA ASP A 63 -9.45 -1.12 2.98
C ASP A 63 -10.58 -1.93 2.32
N THR A 64 -10.21 -3.02 1.62
CA THR A 64 -11.12 -3.89 0.87
C THR A 64 -10.72 -5.36 0.98
N GLY A 65 -11.56 -6.25 0.46
CA GLY A 65 -11.26 -7.68 0.36
C GLY A 65 -11.53 -8.47 1.64
N SER A 66 -12.27 -7.93 2.61
CA SER A 66 -12.69 -8.62 3.84
C SER A 66 -14.01 -8.06 4.37
N GLY A 67 -14.76 -8.87 5.10
CA GLY A 67 -16.06 -8.50 5.65
C GLY A 67 -17.08 -8.14 4.56
N SER A 68 -17.79 -7.04 4.72
CA SER A 68 -18.80 -6.54 3.77
C SER A 68 -18.22 -5.82 2.55
N ARG A 69 -16.87 -5.71 2.45
CA ARG A 69 -16.16 -4.96 1.39
C ARG A 69 -15.57 -5.91 0.37
N GLU A 70 -16.44 -6.54 -0.43
CA GLU A 70 -16.07 -7.62 -1.37
C GLU A 70 -15.28 -7.11 -2.59
N ASP A 71 -15.48 -5.86 -3.03
CA ASP A 71 -14.75 -5.29 -4.14
C ASP A 71 -13.27 -5.13 -3.80
N GLN A 72 -12.40 -5.82 -4.55
CA GLN A 72 -11.00 -5.97 -4.20
C GLN A 72 -10.19 -4.66 -4.22
N TRP A 73 -10.62 -3.66 -5.01
CA TRP A 73 -9.82 -2.46 -5.29
C TRP A 73 -10.62 -1.15 -5.26
N VAL A 74 -11.91 -1.19 -4.96
CA VAL A 74 -12.78 -0.02 -4.84
C VAL A 74 -12.89 0.35 -3.36
N GLY A 75 -12.25 1.43 -2.95
CA GLY A 75 -12.22 1.87 -1.56
C GLY A 75 -11.22 3.00 -1.34
N ASN A 76 -10.79 3.19 -0.10
CA ASN A 76 -9.79 4.19 0.26
C ASN A 76 -8.43 3.53 0.51
N SER A 77 -7.36 4.25 0.23
CA SER A 77 -6.01 3.87 0.66
C SER A 77 -5.77 4.39 2.07
N ASP A 78 -6.09 3.57 3.07
CA ASP A 78 -5.97 3.96 4.48
C ASP A 78 -4.52 3.88 5.00
N THR A 79 -3.64 3.26 4.23
CA THR A 79 -2.21 3.15 4.53
C THR A 79 -1.43 3.61 3.31
N MET A 80 -0.61 4.64 3.48
CA MET A 80 0.31 5.14 2.46
C MET A 80 1.69 5.30 3.08
N ILE A 81 2.65 4.53 2.59
CA ILE A 81 4.00 4.45 3.14
C ILE A 81 5.02 4.57 2.01
N LEU A 82 5.88 5.57 2.09
CA LEU A 82 7.04 5.70 1.23
C LEU A 82 8.20 4.91 1.79
N VAL A 83 8.79 4.07 0.96
CA VAL A 83 9.99 3.31 1.28
C VAL A 83 11.09 3.75 0.31
N THR A 84 12.15 4.34 0.82
CA THR A 84 13.35 4.63 0.03
C THR A 84 14.43 3.63 0.39
N VAL A 85 14.95 2.92 -0.59
CA VAL A 85 15.99 1.90 -0.40
C VAL A 85 17.25 2.34 -1.13
N ASN A 86 18.34 2.50 -0.39
CA ASN A 86 19.63 2.92 -0.95
C ASN A 86 20.70 1.84 -0.74
N PRO A 87 21.06 1.08 -1.78
CA PRO A 87 22.06 0.02 -1.69
C PRO A 87 23.47 0.56 -1.46
N GLN A 88 23.76 1.83 -1.83
CA GLN A 88 25.07 2.45 -1.68
C GLN A 88 25.35 2.82 -0.22
N THR A 89 24.37 3.40 0.47
CA THR A 89 24.46 3.73 1.92
C THR A 89 24.07 2.54 2.80
N ARG A 90 23.44 1.52 2.23
CA ARG A 90 22.87 0.35 2.93
C ARG A 90 21.84 0.75 3.97
N GLU A 91 21.00 1.71 3.63
CA GLU A 91 19.94 2.23 4.49
C GLU A 91 18.59 2.18 3.79
N THR A 92 17.55 1.96 4.56
CA THR A 92 16.15 2.05 4.13
C THR A 92 15.42 3.03 5.03
N THR A 93 14.69 3.97 4.46
CA THR A 93 13.77 4.83 5.21
C THR A 93 12.35 4.43 4.90
N ILE A 94 11.56 4.16 5.93
CA ILE A 94 10.12 3.89 5.87
C ILE A 94 9.40 5.11 6.45
N MET A 95 8.62 5.81 5.65
CA MET A 95 7.89 7.01 6.06
C MET A 95 6.40 6.84 5.83
N SER A 96 5.61 6.87 6.90
CA SER A 96 4.15 6.93 6.78
C SER A 96 3.69 8.34 6.45
N LEU A 97 2.70 8.43 5.58
CA LEU A 97 1.95 9.64 5.28
C LEU A 97 0.57 9.53 5.96
N GLU A 98 0.18 10.58 6.68
CA GLU A 98 -1.17 10.63 7.25
C GLU A 98 -2.21 10.70 6.14
N ARG A 99 -3.20 9.81 6.18
CA ARG A 99 -4.24 9.69 5.15
C ARG A 99 -5.14 10.93 5.07
N ASP A 100 -5.30 11.63 6.20
CA ASP A 100 -6.17 12.80 6.34
C ASP A 100 -5.43 14.13 6.07
N ILE A 101 -4.18 14.12 5.58
CA ILE A 101 -3.44 15.32 5.17
C ILE A 101 -4.26 16.06 4.10
N LEU A 102 -4.51 17.35 4.35
CA LEU A 102 -5.15 18.22 3.37
C LEU A 102 -4.15 18.58 2.27
N THR A 103 -4.49 18.22 1.03
CA THR A 103 -3.65 18.47 -0.14
C THR A 103 -4.48 18.83 -1.35
N ASN A 104 -3.85 19.45 -2.35
CA ASN A 104 -4.44 19.66 -3.66
C ASN A 104 -4.28 18.39 -4.49
N ILE A 105 -5.38 17.86 -4.98
CA ILE A 105 -5.43 16.74 -5.92
C ILE A 105 -5.79 17.32 -7.28
N THR A 106 -4.93 17.10 -8.27
CA THR A 106 -5.14 17.59 -9.65
C THR A 106 -5.41 16.42 -10.57
N GLN A 107 -6.57 16.42 -11.21
CA GLN A 107 -6.96 15.42 -12.20
C GLN A 107 -7.57 16.13 -13.42
N ASP A 108 -7.17 15.78 -14.63
CA ASP A 108 -7.67 16.33 -15.90
C ASP A 108 -7.64 17.88 -15.98
N GLY A 109 -6.70 18.51 -15.26
CA GLY A 109 -6.53 19.96 -15.19
C GLY A 109 -7.42 20.66 -14.16
N GLU A 110 -8.26 19.93 -13.45
CA GLU A 110 -9.04 20.43 -12.32
C GLU A 110 -8.32 20.10 -11.00
N THR A 111 -8.30 21.04 -10.07
CA THR A 111 -7.67 20.88 -8.76
C THR A 111 -8.71 21.03 -7.67
N VAL A 112 -8.76 20.05 -6.78
CA VAL A 112 -9.62 20.05 -5.59
C VAL A 112 -8.79 19.89 -4.33
N GLN A 113 -9.21 20.54 -3.24
CA GLN A 113 -8.62 20.31 -1.93
C GLN A 113 -9.35 19.15 -1.25
N ALA A 114 -8.61 18.12 -0.89
CA ALA A 114 -9.18 16.94 -0.25
C ALA A 114 -8.15 16.24 0.65
N LYS A 115 -8.58 15.22 1.37
CA LYS A 115 -7.70 14.31 2.10
C LYS A 115 -6.80 13.54 1.13
N LEU A 116 -5.58 13.29 1.51
CA LEU A 116 -4.60 12.57 0.68
C LEU A 116 -5.12 11.20 0.18
N ASN A 117 -5.84 10.47 1.02
CA ASN A 117 -6.41 9.16 0.64
C ASN A 117 -7.51 9.25 -0.41
N ALA A 118 -8.13 10.42 -0.60
CA ALA A 118 -9.13 10.63 -1.64
C ALA A 118 -8.53 10.53 -3.05
N ALA A 119 -7.24 10.77 -3.24
CA ALA A 119 -6.58 10.59 -4.52
C ALA A 119 -6.72 9.16 -5.05
N TYR A 120 -6.56 8.16 -4.16
CA TYR A 120 -6.77 6.77 -4.55
C TYR A 120 -8.24 6.48 -4.90
N ALA A 121 -9.18 6.98 -4.11
CA ALA A 121 -10.61 6.76 -4.37
C ALA A 121 -11.07 7.40 -5.69
N GLN A 122 -10.47 8.51 -6.12
CA GLN A 122 -10.81 9.24 -7.35
C GLN A 122 -10.14 8.66 -8.59
N GLY A 123 -8.85 8.35 -8.55
CA GLY A 123 -8.07 7.96 -9.72
C GLY A 123 -7.16 6.74 -9.51
N GLY A 124 -7.41 5.93 -8.47
CA GLY A 124 -6.66 4.73 -8.19
C GLY A 124 -5.19 5.00 -7.84
N ALA A 125 -4.35 3.99 -8.11
CA ALA A 125 -2.93 4.06 -7.76
C ALA A 125 -2.19 5.17 -8.51
N GLU A 126 -2.56 5.47 -9.74
CA GLU A 126 -1.91 6.48 -10.58
C GLU A 126 -2.05 7.88 -9.98
N LEU A 127 -3.29 8.32 -9.71
CA LEU A 127 -3.53 9.63 -9.11
C LEU A 127 -2.96 9.74 -7.68
N ALA A 128 -2.99 8.64 -6.90
CA ALA A 128 -2.36 8.62 -5.59
C ALA A 128 -0.84 8.81 -5.67
N ILE A 129 -0.17 8.17 -6.64
CA ILE A 129 1.26 8.33 -6.89
C ILE A 129 1.58 9.77 -7.30
N GLU A 130 0.87 10.33 -8.26
CA GLU A 130 1.07 11.71 -8.72
C GLU A 130 0.89 12.70 -7.57
N THR A 131 -0.20 12.58 -6.82
CA THR A 131 -0.48 13.46 -5.67
C THR A 131 0.61 13.37 -4.60
N ILE A 132 1.11 12.15 -4.30
CA ILE A 132 2.19 11.96 -3.31
C ILE A 132 3.53 12.48 -3.85
N GLN A 133 3.81 12.34 -5.14
CA GLN A 133 5.01 12.93 -5.75
C GLN A 133 5.02 14.46 -5.63
N ASP A 134 3.88 15.10 -5.87
CA ASP A 134 3.72 16.54 -5.72
C ASP A 134 3.81 16.98 -4.25
N LEU A 135 3.17 16.24 -3.35
CA LEU A 135 3.23 16.49 -1.91
C LEU A 135 4.68 16.42 -1.39
N MET A 136 5.40 15.37 -1.74
CA MET A 136 6.73 15.06 -1.18
C MET A 136 7.89 15.59 -2.03
N ASN A 137 7.63 16.10 -3.23
CA ASN A 137 8.61 16.57 -4.21
C ASN A 137 9.74 15.55 -4.44
N ILE A 138 9.37 14.31 -4.68
CA ILE A 138 10.23 13.18 -5.04
C ILE A 138 9.57 12.37 -6.15
N HIS A 139 10.37 11.62 -6.89
CA HIS A 139 9.85 10.63 -7.83
C HIS A 139 9.60 9.29 -7.12
N ILE A 140 8.50 8.62 -7.47
CA ILE A 140 8.16 7.28 -7.01
C ILE A 140 8.42 6.30 -8.15
N ASP A 141 9.45 5.46 -7.99
CA ASP A 141 9.87 4.52 -9.03
C ASP A 141 8.93 3.33 -9.14
N ARG A 142 8.45 2.85 -8.01
CA ARG A 142 7.65 1.62 -7.91
C ARG A 142 6.51 1.78 -6.91
N TYR A 143 5.49 0.95 -7.07
CA TYR A 143 4.46 0.81 -6.05
C TYR A 143 4.14 -0.66 -5.79
N ALA A 144 3.62 -0.94 -4.61
CA ALA A 144 2.95 -2.19 -4.28
C ALA A 144 1.72 -1.88 -3.44
N MET A 145 0.61 -2.44 -3.84
CA MET A 145 -0.69 -2.26 -3.20
C MET A 145 -1.23 -3.61 -2.77
N ILE A 146 -1.71 -3.69 -1.53
CA ILE A 146 -2.27 -4.91 -0.96
C ILE A 146 -3.59 -4.60 -0.26
N ASN A 147 -4.56 -5.49 -0.40
CA ASN A 147 -5.80 -5.40 0.36
C ASN A 147 -5.70 -6.19 1.68
N MET A 148 -6.75 -6.14 2.51
CA MET A 148 -6.77 -6.80 3.81
C MET A 148 -6.49 -8.30 3.74
N LYS A 149 -7.11 -9.01 2.78
CA LYS A 149 -6.92 -10.44 2.58
C LYS A 149 -5.47 -10.76 2.16
N GLY A 150 -4.88 -9.92 1.32
CA GLY A 150 -3.49 -10.05 0.92
C GLY A 150 -2.51 -9.90 2.09
N LEU A 151 -2.79 -8.96 3.01
CA LEU A 151 -1.96 -8.82 4.22
C LEU A 151 -1.99 -10.09 5.07
N VAL A 152 -3.19 -10.65 5.31
CA VAL A 152 -3.34 -11.93 6.04
C VAL A 152 -2.52 -13.03 5.37
N GLN A 153 -2.73 -13.23 4.06
CA GLN A 153 -2.02 -14.25 3.29
C GLN A 153 -0.49 -14.06 3.30
N LEU A 154 -0.03 -12.80 3.24
CA LEU A 154 1.41 -12.48 3.26
C LEU A 154 2.04 -12.88 4.59
N VAL A 155 1.41 -12.48 5.71
CA VAL A 155 1.91 -12.80 7.05
C VAL A 155 1.91 -14.30 7.29
N ASP A 156 0.85 -15.02 6.94
CA ASP A 156 0.77 -16.47 7.06
C ASP A 156 1.85 -17.17 6.23
N LYS A 157 2.05 -16.70 4.99
CA LYS A 157 3.02 -17.31 4.07
C LYS A 157 4.47 -17.14 4.51
N VAL A 158 4.81 -16.03 5.18
CA VAL A 158 6.14 -15.87 5.78
C VAL A 158 6.29 -16.61 7.12
N GLY A 159 5.24 -17.28 7.59
CA GLY A 159 5.24 -18.06 8.83
C GLY A 159 5.05 -17.21 10.08
N GLY A 160 4.21 -16.18 10.02
CA GLY A 160 3.92 -15.28 11.12
C GLY A 160 5.02 -14.24 11.38
N ILE A 161 4.70 -13.25 12.21
CA ILE A 161 5.64 -12.20 12.61
C ILE A 161 5.62 -12.02 14.13
N THR A 162 6.71 -11.46 14.69
CA THR A 162 6.77 -11.17 16.12
C THR A 162 6.57 -9.68 16.37
N VAL A 163 5.56 -9.32 17.15
CA VAL A 163 5.25 -7.95 17.57
C VAL A 163 5.31 -7.81 19.09
N ASN A 164 5.22 -6.57 19.58
CA ASN A 164 5.11 -6.31 21.00
C ASN A 164 3.86 -5.47 21.27
N ASN A 165 2.87 -6.05 21.96
CA ASN A 165 1.73 -5.30 22.47
C ASN A 165 2.18 -4.51 23.71
N PRO A 166 2.27 -3.17 23.65
CA PRO A 166 2.77 -2.36 24.76
C PRO A 166 1.72 -2.07 25.84
N PHE A 167 0.47 -2.45 25.59
CA PHE A 167 -0.66 -2.17 26.48
C PHE A 167 -0.79 -3.28 27.54
N ASP A 168 -1.53 -3.01 28.61
CA ASP A 168 -1.89 -3.96 29.67
C ASP A 168 -3.20 -4.72 29.40
N PHE A 169 -3.76 -4.56 28.19
CA PHE A 169 -4.94 -5.23 27.67
C PHE A 169 -4.70 -5.91 26.34
N ASP A 170 -5.58 -6.84 25.96
CA ASP A 170 -5.55 -7.48 24.65
C ASP A 170 -5.88 -6.48 23.53
N ILE A 171 -5.03 -6.36 22.52
CA ILE A 171 -5.37 -5.65 21.30
C ILE A 171 -6.47 -6.43 20.59
N SER A 172 -7.61 -5.77 20.36
CA SER A 172 -8.81 -6.28 19.68
C SER A 172 -9.51 -5.17 18.94
N ILE A 173 -10.25 -5.49 17.89
CA ILE A 173 -11.16 -4.57 17.19
C ILE A 173 -12.59 -5.11 17.15
N GLU A 174 -12.86 -6.23 17.81
CA GLU A 174 -14.13 -6.94 17.81
C GLU A 174 -15.33 -6.06 18.24
N GLU A 175 -15.11 -5.08 19.13
CA GLU A 175 -16.16 -4.16 19.57
C GLU A 175 -16.67 -3.26 18.45
N ASN A 176 -15.80 -2.84 17.54
CA ASN A 176 -16.12 -1.94 16.43
C ASN A 176 -16.29 -2.69 15.10
N GLU A 177 -15.65 -3.83 14.97
CA GLU A 177 -15.60 -4.67 13.77
C GLU A 177 -15.79 -6.15 14.19
N PRO A 178 -17.04 -6.59 14.46
CA PRO A 178 -17.32 -7.91 15.08
C PRO A 178 -16.88 -9.12 14.26
N GLU A 179 -16.62 -8.95 12.98
CA GLU A 179 -16.09 -9.99 12.09
C GLU A 179 -14.63 -10.35 12.40
N TYR A 180 -13.89 -9.50 13.13
CA TYR A 180 -12.49 -9.72 13.48
C TYR A 180 -12.36 -10.06 14.97
N THR A 181 -12.36 -11.34 15.28
CA THR A 181 -12.36 -11.87 16.67
C THR A 181 -10.97 -12.17 17.22
N ALA A 182 -9.93 -12.06 16.40
CA ALA A 182 -8.55 -12.30 16.81
C ALA A 182 -8.11 -11.29 17.89
N LYS A 183 -7.29 -11.76 18.85
CA LYS A 183 -6.79 -10.97 19.98
C LYS A 183 -5.29 -11.14 20.11
N ILE A 184 -4.62 -10.08 20.53
CA ILE A 184 -3.16 -10.07 20.74
C ILE A 184 -2.90 -9.70 22.21
N PRO A 185 -2.56 -10.67 23.08
CA PRO A 185 -2.27 -10.42 24.49
C PRO A 185 -1.11 -9.44 24.70
N PRO A 186 -0.99 -8.85 25.92
CA PRO A 186 0.12 -7.99 26.30
C PRO A 186 1.49 -8.63 26.09
N GLY A 187 2.48 -7.80 25.81
CA GLY A 187 3.88 -8.20 25.69
C GLY A 187 4.25 -8.74 24.30
N ARG A 188 5.35 -9.48 24.25
CA ARG A 188 5.88 -10.05 23.00
C ARG A 188 5.06 -11.25 22.54
N GLN A 189 4.50 -11.16 21.35
CA GLN A 189 3.65 -12.17 20.75
C GLN A 189 4.15 -12.56 19.36
N GLU A 190 4.05 -13.84 19.03
CA GLU A 190 4.16 -14.33 17.65
C GLU A 190 2.73 -14.41 17.09
N ILE A 191 2.46 -13.69 16.01
CA ILE A 191 1.12 -13.48 15.48
C ILE A 191 1.02 -13.98 14.03
N ASP A 192 -0.16 -14.53 13.71
CA ASP A 192 -0.55 -14.94 12.37
C ASP A 192 -1.12 -13.78 11.54
N GLY A 193 -1.66 -14.07 10.35
CA GLY A 193 -2.19 -13.06 9.44
C GLY A 193 -3.43 -12.34 9.98
N GLU A 194 -4.38 -13.04 10.60
CA GLU A 194 -5.58 -12.42 11.17
C GLU A 194 -5.23 -11.52 12.36
N GLN A 195 -4.36 -11.99 13.23
CA GLN A 195 -3.85 -11.20 14.33
C GLN A 195 -3.06 -9.97 13.84
N ALA A 196 -2.26 -10.11 12.76
CA ALA A 196 -1.52 -8.99 12.18
C ALA A 196 -2.48 -7.94 11.58
N LEU A 197 -3.58 -8.37 10.97
CA LEU A 197 -4.63 -7.48 10.49
C LEU A 197 -5.25 -6.70 11.66
N VAL A 198 -5.69 -7.37 12.73
CA VAL A 198 -6.23 -6.75 13.94
C VAL A 198 -5.22 -5.79 14.56
N TYR A 199 -3.96 -6.21 14.71
CA TYR A 199 -2.88 -5.38 15.25
C TYR A 199 -2.67 -4.08 14.47
N SER A 200 -2.72 -4.16 13.14
CA SER A 200 -2.52 -3.02 12.25
C SER A 200 -3.74 -2.11 12.12
N ARG A 201 -4.94 -2.56 12.52
CA ARG A 201 -6.20 -1.80 12.42
C ARG A 201 -6.66 -1.17 13.73
N MET A 202 -6.25 -1.71 14.89
CA MET A 202 -6.65 -1.17 16.19
C MET A 202 -6.31 0.31 16.30
N ARG A 203 -7.29 1.12 16.71
CA ARG A 203 -7.18 2.58 16.82
C ARG A 203 -7.85 3.12 18.08
N TYR A 204 -9.07 2.69 18.36
CA TYR A 204 -9.94 3.32 19.36
C TYR A 204 -9.44 3.18 20.80
N GLN A 205 -8.73 2.09 21.10
CA GLN A 205 -8.16 1.83 22.44
C GLN A 205 -6.73 2.38 22.58
N ASP A 206 -6.15 2.93 21.49
CA ASP A 206 -4.80 3.48 21.52
C ASP A 206 -4.84 4.95 21.98
N PRO A 207 -4.08 5.33 23.02
CA PRO A 207 -3.97 6.72 23.43
C PRO A 207 -3.45 7.67 22.33
N GLU A 208 -2.63 7.14 21.40
CA GLU A 208 -2.12 7.88 20.24
C GLU A 208 -3.09 7.84 19.04
N GLY A 209 -4.24 7.16 19.14
CA GLY A 209 -5.26 7.09 18.09
C GLY A 209 -4.72 6.59 16.75
N ASP A 210 -4.92 7.39 15.71
CA ASP A 210 -4.48 7.06 14.35
C ASP A 210 -2.95 7.00 14.22
N TYR A 211 -2.22 7.82 14.94
CA TYR A 211 -0.76 7.80 14.93
C TYR A 211 -0.19 6.48 15.48
N GLY A 212 -0.79 5.95 16.55
CA GLY A 212 -0.44 4.64 17.10
C GLY A 212 -0.75 3.52 16.11
N ARG A 213 -1.90 3.58 15.40
CA ARG A 213 -2.22 2.65 14.31
C ARG A 213 -1.15 2.64 13.24
N GLN A 214 -0.75 3.79 12.73
CA GLN A 214 0.29 3.89 11.70
C GLN A 214 1.66 3.40 12.19
N LYS A 215 1.97 3.60 13.46
CA LYS A 215 3.18 3.06 14.07
C LYS A 215 3.18 1.51 14.03
N ARG A 216 2.05 0.88 14.36
CA ARG A 216 1.89 -0.58 14.25
C ARG A 216 1.93 -1.06 12.81
N GLN A 217 1.34 -0.34 11.86
CA GLN A 217 1.43 -0.66 10.43
C GLN A 217 2.90 -0.66 9.97
N ARG A 218 3.69 0.36 10.33
CA ARG A 218 5.13 0.39 10.02
C ARG A 218 5.86 -0.78 10.66
N GLU A 219 5.53 -1.12 11.92
CA GLU A 219 6.13 -2.26 12.60
C GLU A 219 5.81 -3.57 11.87
N VAL A 220 4.56 -3.81 11.48
CA VAL A 220 4.17 -5.00 10.69
C VAL A 220 4.98 -5.10 9.40
N ILE A 221 5.12 -4.01 8.65
CA ILE A 221 5.92 -3.97 7.42
C ILE A 221 7.40 -4.30 7.72
N GLU A 222 7.98 -3.69 8.75
CA GLU A 222 9.36 -3.99 9.16
C GLU A 222 9.56 -5.47 9.50
N LYS A 223 8.62 -6.05 10.26
CA LYS A 223 8.69 -7.47 10.65
C LYS A 223 8.54 -8.40 9.45
N ILE A 224 7.64 -8.08 8.51
CA ILE A 224 7.50 -8.82 7.25
C ILE A 224 8.81 -8.76 6.46
N ILE A 225 9.39 -7.57 6.26
CA ILE A 225 10.68 -7.41 5.56
C ILE A 225 11.76 -8.26 6.23
N LYS A 226 11.90 -8.16 7.55
CA LYS A 226 12.89 -8.94 8.30
C LYS A 226 12.66 -10.45 8.16
N LYS A 227 11.40 -10.90 8.20
CA LYS A 227 11.05 -12.32 8.04
C LYS A 227 11.39 -12.82 6.64
N VAL A 228 11.00 -12.06 5.60
CA VAL A 228 11.34 -12.36 4.20
C VAL A 228 12.84 -12.46 3.99
N LEU A 229 13.64 -11.58 4.60
CA LEU A 229 15.12 -11.63 4.52
C LEU A 229 15.75 -12.89 5.15
N THR A 230 15.04 -13.59 6.03
CA THR A 230 15.49 -14.87 6.61
C THR A 230 15.19 -16.06 5.71
N LEU A 231 14.33 -15.89 4.69
CA LEU A 231 13.99 -16.99 3.78
C LEU A 231 15.12 -17.21 2.78
N ASP A 232 15.53 -18.46 2.64
CA ASP A 232 16.55 -18.86 1.69
C ASP A 232 15.92 -19.40 0.40
N GLY A 233 16.46 -18.94 -0.73
CA GLY A 233 16.11 -19.46 -2.05
C GLY A 233 14.95 -18.78 -2.75
N LEU A 234 15.07 -18.72 -4.08
CA LEU A 234 14.14 -18.05 -4.99
C LEU A 234 12.72 -18.65 -4.92
N SER A 235 12.61 -19.96 -4.68
CA SER A 235 11.32 -20.67 -4.57
C SER A 235 10.44 -20.16 -3.41
N ASN A 236 11.05 -19.69 -2.31
CA ASN A 236 10.29 -19.12 -1.20
C ASN A 236 9.65 -17.78 -1.60
N TYR A 237 10.38 -16.92 -2.31
CA TYR A 237 9.85 -15.64 -2.82
C TYR A 237 8.73 -15.85 -3.84
N GLN A 238 8.91 -16.80 -4.77
CA GLN A 238 7.86 -17.15 -5.72
C GLN A 238 6.59 -17.64 -5.02
N GLY A 239 6.74 -18.52 -4.01
CA GLY A 239 5.61 -19.00 -3.24
C GLY A 239 4.87 -17.92 -2.44
N ILE A 240 5.58 -16.85 -1.99
CA ILE A 240 4.95 -15.68 -1.35
C ILE A 240 4.12 -14.92 -2.38
N ILE A 241 4.72 -14.58 -3.52
CA ILE A 241 4.06 -13.81 -4.59
C ILE A 241 2.82 -14.56 -5.09
N GLU A 242 2.93 -15.88 -5.31
CA GLU A 242 1.81 -16.72 -5.73
C GLU A 242 0.66 -16.69 -4.70
N ALA A 243 0.99 -16.74 -3.41
CA ALA A 243 -0.02 -16.71 -2.34
C ALA A 243 -0.80 -15.40 -2.29
N VAL A 244 -0.18 -14.26 -2.60
CA VAL A 244 -0.82 -12.93 -2.51
C VAL A 244 -1.27 -12.37 -3.87
N SER A 245 -1.02 -13.08 -4.97
CA SER A 245 -1.17 -12.57 -6.34
C SER A 245 -2.56 -12.02 -6.66
N ASP A 246 -3.61 -12.62 -6.13
CA ASP A 246 -5.00 -12.17 -6.37
C ASP A 246 -5.38 -10.96 -5.51
N ASN A 247 -4.58 -10.64 -4.48
CA ASN A 247 -4.84 -9.60 -3.48
C ASN A 247 -3.72 -8.55 -3.40
N MET A 248 -2.89 -8.46 -4.45
CA MET A 248 -1.79 -7.52 -4.58
C MET A 248 -1.70 -6.97 -6.01
N GLN A 249 -1.37 -5.69 -6.15
CA GLN A 249 -1.03 -5.05 -7.43
C GLN A 249 0.32 -4.32 -7.31
N THR A 250 1.12 -4.34 -8.36
CA THR A 250 2.42 -3.67 -8.40
C THR A 250 2.87 -3.43 -9.84
N ASN A 251 3.69 -2.40 -10.07
CA ASN A 251 4.43 -2.20 -11.31
C ASN A 251 5.85 -2.80 -11.25
N ILE A 252 6.17 -3.56 -10.22
CA ILE A 252 7.42 -4.34 -10.16
C ILE A 252 7.20 -5.61 -10.98
N SER A 253 8.02 -5.80 -12.03
CA SER A 253 8.06 -7.09 -12.70
C SER A 253 8.64 -8.12 -11.74
N LEU A 254 7.88 -9.18 -11.48
CA LEU A 254 8.25 -10.21 -10.50
C LEU A 254 8.87 -11.44 -11.20
N ASP A 255 9.42 -11.25 -12.40
CA ASP A 255 10.20 -12.26 -13.10
C ASP A 255 11.54 -12.57 -12.40
N THR A 256 12.18 -13.66 -12.80
CA THR A 256 13.44 -14.12 -12.18
C THR A 256 14.54 -13.07 -12.20
N ASN A 257 14.64 -12.27 -13.28
CA ASN A 257 15.68 -11.25 -13.41
C ASN A 257 15.42 -10.10 -12.43
N SER A 258 14.19 -9.60 -12.37
CA SER A 258 13.79 -8.54 -11.44
C SER A 258 13.95 -8.97 -9.99
N LEU A 259 13.61 -10.22 -9.66
CA LEU A 259 13.83 -10.78 -8.32
C LEU A 259 15.33 -10.85 -7.97
N MET A 260 16.19 -11.24 -8.93
CA MET A 260 17.64 -11.22 -8.71
C MET A 260 18.17 -9.80 -8.49
N GLN A 261 17.67 -8.81 -9.24
CA GLN A 261 18.03 -7.40 -9.06
C GLN A 261 17.59 -6.87 -7.70
N LEU A 262 16.36 -7.22 -7.24
CA LEU A 262 15.87 -6.88 -5.91
C LEU A 262 16.74 -7.48 -4.78
N MET A 263 17.33 -8.66 -4.99
CA MET A 263 18.28 -9.23 -4.01
C MET A 263 19.51 -8.35 -3.78
N GLY A 264 19.89 -7.51 -4.75
CA GLY A 264 20.96 -6.52 -4.60
C GLY A 264 20.69 -5.46 -3.52
N TYR A 265 19.43 -5.26 -3.16
CA TYR A 265 18.99 -4.33 -2.12
C TYR A 265 18.93 -4.93 -0.71
N ARG A 266 19.17 -6.26 -0.57
CA ARG A 266 19.03 -7.00 0.70
C ARG A 266 19.78 -6.38 1.88
N ASP A 267 20.97 -5.86 1.64
CA ASP A 267 21.79 -5.30 2.71
C ASP A 267 21.25 -3.95 3.20
N ALA A 268 20.61 -3.16 2.33
CA ALA A 268 19.96 -1.92 2.69
C ALA A 268 18.75 -2.16 3.61
N LEU A 269 18.05 -3.27 3.43
CA LEU A 269 16.87 -3.63 4.23
C LEU A 269 17.20 -4.08 5.67
N LYS A 270 18.48 -4.22 6.01
CA LYS A 270 18.91 -4.54 7.39
C LYS A 270 18.95 -3.31 8.30
N ASN A 271 19.14 -2.10 7.73
CA ASN A 271 19.20 -0.83 8.45
C ASN A 271 17.96 0.01 8.10
N ILE A 272 16.92 -0.11 8.89
CA ILE A 272 15.63 0.53 8.67
C ILE A 272 15.50 1.72 9.61
N ARG A 273 15.23 2.91 9.04
CA ARG A 273 14.83 4.11 9.74
C ARG A 273 13.34 4.34 9.53
N MET A 274 12.62 4.65 10.60
CA MET A 274 11.19 4.93 10.55
C MET A 274 10.91 6.40 10.78
N GLU A 275 10.08 6.99 9.93
CA GLU A 275 9.64 8.38 9.96
C GLU A 275 8.12 8.45 9.74
N GLN A 276 7.54 9.59 10.08
CA GLN A 276 6.11 9.84 9.89
C GLN A 276 5.90 11.31 9.55
N LEU A 277 5.20 11.58 8.44
CA LEU A 277 4.68 12.91 8.14
C LEU A 277 3.39 13.09 8.92
N LYS A 278 3.40 14.00 9.89
CA LYS A 278 2.25 14.36 10.73
C LYS A 278 1.77 15.75 10.37
N GLY A 279 0.46 15.96 10.41
CA GLY A 279 -0.14 17.28 10.45
C GLY A 279 -0.64 17.63 11.85
N GLU A 280 -1.24 18.78 11.98
CA GLU A 280 -2.03 19.22 13.12
C GLU A 280 -3.51 18.99 12.81
N ASP A 281 -4.29 18.58 13.81
CA ASP A 281 -5.73 18.36 13.66
C ASP A 281 -6.43 19.69 13.37
N ALA A 282 -7.23 19.73 12.32
CA ALA A 282 -8.02 20.87 11.93
C ALA A 282 -9.43 20.44 11.50
N THR A 283 -10.42 21.23 11.88
CA THR A 283 -11.80 21.09 11.37
C THR A 283 -12.09 22.26 10.45
N LEU A 284 -12.37 21.98 9.17
CA LEU A 284 -12.66 23.01 8.19
C LEU A 284 -14.14 23.40 8.20
N ALA A 285 -14.48 24.43 7.39
CA ALA A 285 -15.85 24.97 7.30
C ALA A 285 -16.89 23.97 6.80
N ASP A 286 -16.45 22.92 6.09
CA ASP A 286 -17.30 21.81 5.64
C ASP A 286 -17.63 20.81 6.76
N GLY A 287 -17.08 21.03 7.96
CA GLY A 287 -17.21 20.12 9.13
C GLY A 287 -16.28 18.90 9.05
N GLY A 288 -15.45 18.78 8.01
CA GLY A 288 -14.49 17.70 7.85
C GLY A 288 -13.29 17.86 8.77
N SER A 289 -12.81 16.73 9.35
CA SER A 289 -11.56 16.67 10.12
C SER A 289 -10.40 16.36 9.19
N TYR A 290 -9.35 17.18 9.24
CA TYR A 290 -8.17 17.10 8.39
C TYR A 290 -6.90 17.18 9.21
N GLN A 291 -5.79 16.79 8.59
CA GLN A 291 -4.43 17.00 9.09
C GLN A 291 -3.77 18.08 8.23
N ILE A 292 -3.36 19.19 8.83
CA ILE A 292 -2.69 20.28 8.11
C ILE A 292 -1.22 20.32 8.54
N VAL A 293 -0.31 20.19 7.58
CA VAL A 293 1.14 20.14 7.86
C VAL A 293 1.73 21.54 7.89
N THR A 294 2.77 21.73 8.73
CA THR A 294 3.58 22.98 8.72
C THR A 294 4.65 22.90 7.64
N SER A 295 5.03 24.05 7.08
CA SER A 295 6.08 24.13 6.05
C SER A 295 7.42 23.59 6.53
N GLU A 296 7.79 23.89 7.79
CA GLU A 296 9.04 23.42 8.40
C GLU A 296 9.06 21.87 8.50
N HIS A 297 7.98 21.27 9.02
CA HIS A 297 7.91 19.83 9.19
C HIS A 297 7.93 19.11 7.86
N LEU A 298 7.15 19.59 6.87
CA LEU A 298 7.10 18.99 5.55
C LEU A 298 8.45 19.08 4.83
N LEU A 299 9.11 20.25 4.84
CA LEU A 299 10.44 20.42 4.27
C LEU A 299 11.48 19.50 4.91
N LYS A 300 11.40 19.31 6.23
CA LYS A 300 12.24 18.36 6.95
C LYS A 300 12.01 16.92 6.47
N MET A 301 10.76 16.49 6.30
CA MET A 301 10.42 15.15 5.84
C MET A 301 10.86 14.94 4.38
N GLN A 302 10.61 15.92 3.49
CA GLN A 302 11.11 15.89 2.12
C GLN A 302 12.65 15.73 2.09
N ASN A 303 13.38 16.49 2.91
CA ASN A 303 14.83 16.41 2.97
C ASN A 303 15.37 15.10 3.55
N ILE A 304 14.64 14.43 4.44
CA ILE A 304 14.98 13.09 4.90
C ILE A 304 14.93 12.09 3.76
N LEU A 305 13.85 12.09 2.96
CA LEU A 305 13.73 11.20 1.80
C LEU A 305 14.78 11.53 0.73
N ARG A 306 14.98 12.79 0.41
CA ARG A 306 15.99 13.23 -0.55
C ARG A 306 17.40 12.79 -0.14
N LYS A 307 17.73 12.94 1.14
CA LYS A 307 19.02 12.46 1.67
C LYS A 307 19.17 10.94 1.50
N SER A 308 18.13 10.16 1.80
CA SER A 308 18.19 8.71 1.63
C SER A 308 18.34 8.29 0.17
N LEU A 309 17.85 9.10 -0.77
CA LEU A 309 18.01 8.92 -2.21
C LEU A 309 19.34 9.47 -2.77
N GLY A 310 20.18 10.08 -1.94
CA GLY A 310 21.41 10.73 -2.39
C GLY A 310 21.18 12.04 -3.14
N LEU A 311 20.00 12.66 -3.02
CA LEU A 311 19.64 13.92 -3.65
C LEU A 311 20.04 15.11 -2.74
N SER A 312 20.32 16.25 -3.37
CA SER A 312 20.60 17.48 -2.63
C SER A 312 19.37 17.94 -1.83
N PRO A 313 19.56 18.48 -0.61
CA PRO A 313 18.46 18.99 0.19
C PRO A 313 17.83 20.21 -0.49
N LEU A 314 16.55 20.42 -0.24
CA LEU A 314 15.82 21.62 -0.65
C LEU A 314 16.07 22.72 0.36
N SER A 315 16.27 23.95 -0.13
CA SER A 315 16.29 25.17 0.69
C SER A 315 14.91 25.82 0.81
N THR A 316 14.02 25.53 -0.13
CA THR A 316 12.64 26.06 -0.19
C THR A 316 11.67 24.92 -0.43
N LEU A 317 10.52 24.97 0.25
CA LEU A 317 9.46 24.00 0.11
C LEU A 317 8.82 24.08 -1.28
N LYS A 318 8.58 22.91 -1.90
CA LYS A 318 7.69 22.73 -3.05
C LYS A 318 6.76 21.59 -2.70
N THR A 319 5.46 21.84 -2.78
CA THR A 319 4.45 20.87 -2.36
C THR A 319 3.07 21.23 -2.91
N SER A 320 2.20 20.22 -3.02
CA SER A 320 0.75 20.36 -3.21
C SER A 320 -0.01 20.46 -1.89
N ALA A 321 0.65 20.31 -0.71
CA ALA A 321 -0.02 20.39 0.57
C ALA A 321 -0.62 21.78 0.82
N VAL A 322 -1.77 21.81 1.48
CA VAL A 322 -2.27 23.01 2.15
C VAL A 322 -1.50 23.14 3.47
N LEU A 323 -0.85 24.29 3.68
CA LEU A 323 0.06 24.50 4.80
C LEU A 323 -0.62 25.28 5.91
N LEU A 324 -0.32 24.93 7.16
CA LEU A 324 -0.86 25.62 8.34
C LEU A 324 -0.34 27.08 8.44
N ASP A 325 0.92 27.27 8.04
CA ASP A 325 1.66 28.53 8.06
C ASP A 325 1.83 29.16 6.67
N GLY A 326 1.02 28.73 5.69
CA GLY A 326 1.02 29.29 4.34
C GLY A 326 0.20 30.56 4.23
N ASP A 327 0.70 31.56 3.47
CA ASP A 327 0.05 32.86 3.24
C ASP A 327 -1.27 32.75 2.45
N GLU A 328 -1.63 31.58 1.93
CA GLU A 328 -2.84 31.33 1.14
C GLU A 328 -3.78 30.26 1.71
N ALA A 329 -3.77 30.01 3.01
CA ALA A 329 -4.85 29.26 3.64
C ALA A 329 -6.12 30.12 3.64
N GLY A 330 -6.85 30.13 2.52
CA GLY A 330 -8.14 30.81 2.37
C GLY A 330 -9.28 30.22 3.21
N GLY A 331 -8.98 29.69 4.38
CA GLY A 331 -9.88 29.30 5.43
C GLY A 331 -9.39 29.94 6.73
N THR A 332 -10.12 30.92 7.24
CA THR A 332 -9.89 31.46 8.58
C THR A 332 -9.99 30.36 9.60
N VAL A 333 -8.85 29.87 10.10
CA VAL A 333 -8.80 29.13 11.35
C VAL A 333 -9.21 30.15 12.43
N PRO A 334 -10.28 29.91 13.23
CA PRO A 334 -10.57 30.79 14.33
C PRO A 334 -9.43 30.68 15.34
N SER A 335 -8.59 31.71 15.42
CA SER A 335 -7.64 31.88 16.49
C SER A 335 -8.44 32.08 17.80
N GLU A 336 -8.58 31.05 18.61
CA GLU A 336 -8.99 31.20 20.00
C GLU A 336 -7.89 31.90 20.79
N SER A 337 -7.95 33.23 20.80
CA SER A 337 -7.29 34.02 21.82
C SER A 337 -8.35 34.48 22.82
N GLY A 338 -8.37 33.91 23.99
CA GLY A 338 -9.20 34.45 25.08
C GLY A 338 -9.59 33.40 26.12
N GLU A 339 -8.70 33.19 27.07
CA GLU A 339 -8.93 32.44 28.29
C GLU A 339 -10.11 32.94 29.10
N THR A 340 -10.93 32.03 29.59
CA THR A 340 -11.35 32.01 31.00
C THR A 340 -11.66 30.58 31.41
N PRO A 341 -11.21 30.08 32.57
CA PRO A 341 -11.49 28.73 33.02
C PRO A 341 -12.91 28.62 33.52
N VAL A 342 -13.69 27.74 32.93
CA VAL A 342 -15.00 27.33 33.49
C VAL A 342 -14.91 25.86 33.89
N GLU A 343 -15.29 25.62 35.18
CA GLU A 343 -15.35 24.29 35.81
C GLU A 343 -16.17 23.25 35.02
N PRO A 344 -15.88 21.95 35.19
CA PRO A 344 -16.52 20.90 34.39
C PRO A 344 -17.93 20.60 34.91
N SER A 345 -18.94 20.88 34.10
CA SER A 345 -20.26 20.33 34.30
C SER A 345 -20.33 18.95 33.59
N GLN A 346 -20.70 17.93 34.36
CA GLN A 346 -21.06 16.62 33.89
C GLN A 346 -22.24 16.70 32.91
N GLY A 347 -22.04 16.23 31.69
CA GLY A 347 -23.08 16.08 30.68
C GLY A 347 -22.85 14.81 29.88
N THR A 348 -23.63 13.78 30.23
CA THR A 348 -23.80 12.55 29.47
C THR A 348 -24.32 12.84 28.06
N GLY A 349 -23.62 12.40 27.03
CA GLY A 349 -24.11 12.46 25.66
C GLY A 349 -23.18 11.72 24.72
N GLY A 350 -23.35 10.39 24.61
CA GLY A 350 -22.65 9.58 23.57
C GLY A 350 -23.17 9.96 22.19
N GLY A 351 -22.33 10.54 21.40
CA GLY A 351 -22.58 10.72 19.96
C GLY A 351 -22.23 9.42 19.23
N TYR A 352 -23.23 8.72 18.75
CA TYR A 352 -23.09 7.57 17.86
C TYR A 352 -22.47 8.04 16.54
N TYR A 353 -21.32 7.49 16.19
CA TYR A 353 -20.74 7.63 14.84
C TYR A 353 -21.34 6.54 13.96
N ASP A 354 -22.13 6.94 12.95
CA ASP A 354 -22.69 6.05 11.93
C ASP A 354 -21.60 5.76 10.87
N PRO A 355 -21.09 4.54 10.73
CA PRO A 355 -20.10 4.19 9.73
C PRO A 355 -20.64 4.18 8.29
N SER A 356 -21.94 4.42 8.08
CA SER A 356 -22.59 4.51 6.77
C SER A 356 -22.67 5.94 6.23
N TYR A 357 -22.17 6.95 6.95
CA TYR A 357 -22.20 8.34 6.44
C TYR A 357 -21.16 8.51 5.33
N VAL A 358 -21.62 8.37 4.10
CA VAL A 358 -20.97 8.92 2.91
C VAL A 358 -21.45 10.36 2.81
N PRO A 359 -20.58 11.39 2.88
CA PRO A 359 -21.00 12.75 2.63
C PRO A 359 -21.52 12.81 1.20
N GLU A 360 -22.80 13.12 1.03
CA GLU A 360 -23.36 13.50 -0.28
C GLU A 360 -22.63 14.76 -0.73
N THR A 361 -21.63 14.61 -1.60
CA THR A 361 -21.23 15.68 -2.48
C THR A 361 -22.43 15.96 -3.37
N THR A 362 -23.05 17.11 -3.20
CA THR A 362 -24.05 17.63 -4.13
C THR A 362 -23.40 17.92 -5.47
N VAL A 363 -23.18 16.88 -6.25
CA VAL A 363 -22.96 16.99 -7.69
C VAL A 363 -24.34 17.22 -8.28
N SER A 364 -24.54 18.38 -8.93
CA SER A 364 -25.80 18.71 -9.58
C SER A 364 -26.15 17.59 -10.56
N SER A 365 -27.40 17.15 -10.53
CA SER A 365 -27.95 16.02 -11.28
C SER A 365 -27.89 16.14 -12.81
N GLU A 366 -27.20 17.14 -13.36
CA GLU A 366 -27.06 17.37 -14.82
C GLU A 366 -25.79 16.72 -15.41
N ALA A 367 -24.80 16.31 -14.62
CA ALA A 367 -23.55 15.75 -15.14
C ALA A 367 -23.58 14.23 -15.38
N ILE A 368 -24.58 13.50 -14.89
CA ILE A 368 -24.63 12.02 -14.96
C ILE A 368 -25.28 11.50 -16.26
N THR A 369 -25.84 12.33 -17.10
CA THR A 369 -26.63 11.89 -18.30
C THR A 369 -25.79 11.73 -19.57
N GLN A 370 -24.49 11.96 -19.60
CA GLN A 370 -23.69 11.94 -20.85
C GLN A 370 -22.62 10.86 -20.98
N TYR A 371 -22.55 9.86 -20.10
CA TYR A 371 -21.62 8.75 -20.33
C TYR A 371 -22.40 7.45 -20.62
N GLN A 372 -22.77 7.24 -21.88
CA GLN A 372 -23.10 5.91 -22.43
C GLN A 372 -21.90 5.41 -23.24
N PRO A 373 -21.32 4.24 -22.92
CA PRO A 373 -20.32 3.64 -23.79
C PRO A 373 -21.00 3.17 -25.07
N THR A 374 -20.56 3.69 -26.22
CA THR A 374 -20.94 3.22 -27.54
C THR A 374 -20.36 1.82 -27.76
N VAL A 375 -21.19 0.81 -27.62
CA VAL A 375 -20.88 -0.54 -28.07
C VAL A 375 -21.13 -0.57 -29.59
N THR A 376 -20.06 -0.62 -30.38
CA THR A 376 -20.14 -0.92 -31.81
C THR A 376 -20.40 -2.42 -31.98
N PRO A 377 -21.46 -2.84 -32.66
CA PRO A 377 -21.65 -4.25 -32.97
C PRO A 377 -20.69 -4.67 -34.07
N SER A 378 -19.87 -5.68 -33.83
CA SER A 378 -19.10 -6.38 -34.86
C SER A 378 -20.07 -7.12 -35.80
N THR A 379 -20.11 -6.70 -37.05
CA THR A 379 -20.79 -7.42 -38.13
C THR A 379 -20.00 -8.67 -38.48
N ASP A 380 -20.45 -9.80 -38.02
CA ASP A 380 -20.02 -11.13 -38.46
C ASP A 380 -20.64 -11.43 -39.80
N THR A 381 -19.81 -11.39 -40.86
CA THR A 381 -20.23 -11.71 -42.21
C THR A 381 -20.09 -13.23 -42.44
N THR A 382 -21.14 -13.97 -42.22
CA THR A 382 -21.23 -15.36 -42.64
C THR A 382 -21.34 -15.44 -44.16
N VAL A 383 -20.30 -15.97 -44.80
CA VAL A 383 -20.31 -16.34 -46.20
C VAL A 383 -21.01 -17.70 -46.32
N ALA A 384 -22.19 -17.72 -46.91
CA ALA A 384 -22.88 -18.93 -47.33
C ALA A 384 -22.22 -19.47 -48.60
N GLY A 385 -21.57 -20.62 -48.50
CA GLY A 385 -21.16 -21.43 -49.66
C GLY A 385 -22.29 -22.26 -50.18
N ALA A 386 -22.74 -21.97 -51.40
CA ALA A 386 -23.69 -22.79 -52.13
C ALA A 386 -23.03 -24.07 -52.64
N GLY A 387 -23.62 -25.21 -52.38
CA GLY A 387 -23.27 -26.49 -52.97
C GLY A 387 -23.83 -26.63 -54.37
N GLY A 388 -23.16 -27.40 -55.18
CA GLY A 388 -23.63 -27.88 -56.47
C GLY A 388 -22.90 -29.17 -56.83
N ASN A 389 -23.71 -30.23 -56.97
CA ASN A 389 -23.45 -31.58 -57.45
C ASN A 389 -22.55 -32.48 -56.64
#